data_be90cc85ec1d63dab1069703e882e7a8
#
_entry.id   be90cc85ec1d63dab1069703e882e7a8
#
_cell.length_a   1.000
_cell.length_b   1.000
_cell.length_c   1.000
_cell.angle_alpha   90.00
_cell.angle_beta   90.00
_cell.angle_gamma   90.00
#
_symmetry.space_group_name_H-M   'P 1'
#
loop_
_entity.id
_entity.type
_entity.pdbx_description
1 polymer ?
#
loop_
_entity_poly.entity_id
_entity_poly.type
_entity_poly.pdbx_seq_one_letter_code
_entity_poly.pdbx_strand_id
1 'polypeptide(L)'
;MGILQIFTLLGAMGMFLYGMNLMSSGLQKAAGDRLRGFLSAMTSNPFKRVMTGVGITALIQSSSATTVMVVSFVNAGLLTLVQAIGVIMGANIGTTITAWMVSLLGFKADISILAVPLMLLGFLFSNSKNDQHKNIGELIVGFSLLFLGLSFMKESVPDLKQTPEVLEFVRQWAGHGFWSVMIFLGVGTILTLILQSSSATMAITLIMLSMGW
;
A
#
# COMPACT_ATOMS: atom_id res chain seq x y z
N MET A 1 20.05 2.41 18.15
CA MET A 1 20.15 2.16 16.68
C MET A 1 21.46 2.77 16.16
N GLY A 2 22.28 2.00 15.45
CA GLY A 2 23.45 2.53 14.75
C GLY A 2 23.02 3.30 13.49
N ILE A 3 23.84 4.26 13.06
CA ILE A 3 23.57 5.06 11.84
C ILE A 3 23.29 4.16 10.63
N LEU A 4 24.01 3.05 10.49
CA LEU A 4 23.82 2.08 9.39
C LEU A 4 22.43 1.46 9.40
N GLN A 5 21.90 1.12 10.57
CA GLN A 5 20.54 0.53 10.71
C GLN A 5 19.45 1.50 10.26
N ILE A 6 19.62 2.80 10.56
CA ILE A 6 18.68 3.84 10.11
C ILE A 6 18.71 3.93 8.58
N PHE A 7 19.90 3.98 7.97
CA PHE A 7 20.00 3.99 6.50
C PHE A 7 19.45 2.73 5.85
N THR A 8 19.66 1.56 6.47
CA THR A 8 19.09 0.30 5.98
C THR A 8 17.56 0.32 6.05
N LEU A 9 16.99 0.81 7.14
CA LEU A 9 15.54 0.94 7.29
C LEU A 9 14.94 1.91 6.25
N LEU A 10 15.58 3.07 6.05
CA LEU A 10 15.14 4.04 5.05
C LEU A 10 15.27 3.48 3.62
N GLY A 11 16.35 2.75 3.33
CA GLY A 11 16.55 2.06 2.06
C GLY A 11 15.51 0.97 1.81
N ALA A 12 15.22 0.16 2.83
CA ALA A 12 14.18 -0.88 2.78
C ALA A 12 12.78 -0.28 2.54
N MET A 13 12.47 0.85 3.21
CA MET A 13 11.26 1.61 2.99
C MET A 13 11.19 2.18 1.56
N GLY A 14 12.31 2.68 1.04
CA GLY A 14 12.42 3.12 -0.35
C GLY A 14 12.12 1.98 -1.34
N MET A 15 12.68 0.79 -1.10
CA MET A 15 12.39 -0.42 -1.90
C MET A 15 10.91 -0.80 -1.85
N PHE A 16 10.30 -0.78 -0.66
CA PHE A 16 8.88 -1.07 -0.47
C PHE A 16 8.02 -0.09 -1.27
N LEU A 17 8.24 1.22 -1.13
CA LEU A 17 7.48 2.26 -1.82
C LEU A 17 7.68 2.21 -3.33
N TYR A 18 8.92 2.03 -3.79
CA TYR A 18 9.22 1.91 -5.21
C TYR A 18 8.60 0.65 -5.81
N GLY A 19 8.70 -0.49 -5.10
CA GLY A 19 8.05 -1.74 -5.47
C GLY A 19 6.54 -1.60 -5.61
N MET A 20 5.90 -0.94 -4.64
CA MET A 20 4.47 -0.67 -4.68
C MET A 20 4.09 0.21 -5.89
N ASN A 21 4.85 1.27 -6.16
CA ASN A 21 4.59 2.14 -7.31
C ASN A 21 4.78 1.41 -8.65
N LEU A 22 5.82 0.60 -8.76
CA LEU A 22 6.09 -0.18 -9.97
C LEU A 22 5.02 -1.26 -10.19
N MET A 23 4.62 -1.97 -9.14
CA MET A 23 3.53 -2.94 -9.16
C MET A 23 2.21 -2.28 -9.61
N SER A 24 1.89 -1.13 -9.03
CA SER A 24 0.72 -0.32 -9.39
C SER A 24 0.75 0.10 -10.87
N SER A 25 1.88 0.63 -11.32
CA SER A 25 2.06 1.06 -12.73
C SER A 25 1.90 -0.11 -13.70
N GLY A 26 2.55 -1.24 -13.42
CA GLY A 26 2.42 -2.45 -14.24
C GLY A 26 0.99 -2.94 -14.31
N LEU A 27 0.28 -2.95 -13.18
CA LEU A 27 -1.12 -3.37 -13.10
C LEU A 27 -2.06 -2.41 -13.85
N GLN A 28 -1.87 -1.09 -13.72
CA GLN A 28 -2.64 -0.07 -14.44
C GLN A 28 -2.45 -0.20 -15.95
N LYS A 29 -1.21 -0.35 -16.42
CA LYS A 29 -0.90 -0.54 -17.84
C LYS A 29 -1.47 -1.86 -18.38
N ALA A 30 -1.39 -2.95 -17.59
CA ALA A 30 -1.96 -4.24 -17.97
C ALA A 30 -3.49 -4.23 -17.99
N ALA A 31 -4.14 -3.49 -17.08
CA ALA A 31 -5.59 -3.33 -17.02
C ALA A 31 -6.15 -2.47 -18.18
N GLY A 32 -5.37 -1.52 -18.68
CA GLY A 32 -5.69 -0.70 -19.85
C GLY A 32 -7.08 -0.06 -19.83
N ASP A 33 -7.79 -0.13 -20.96
CA ASP A 33 -9.13 0.46 -21.12
C ASP A 33 -10.23 -0.22 -20.27
N ARG A 34 -9.97 -1.40 -19.70
CA ARG A 34 -10.93 -2.06 -18.79
C ARG A 34 -11.21 -1.21 -17.56
N LEU A 35 -10.23 -0.42 -17.12
CA LEU A 35 -10.39 0.52 -16.01
C LEU A 35 -11.46 1.59 -16.31
N ARG A 36 -11.50 2.10 -17.56
CA ARG A 36 -12.53 3.03 -18.02
C ARG A 36 -13.90 2.39 -18.10
N GLY A 37 -13.96 1.11 -18.50
CA GLY A 37 -15.21 0.33 -18.53
C GLY A 37 -15.81 0.12 -17.13
N PHE A 38 -15.00 -0.07 -16.11
CA PHE A 38 -15.46 -0.14 -14.72
C PHE A 38 -16.13 1.14 -14.24
N LEU A 39 -15.60 2.30 -14.67
CA LEU A 39 -16.16 3.60 -14.32
C LEU A 39 -17.47 3.89 -15.05
N SER A 40 -17.60 3.47 -16.32
CA SER A 40 -18.84 3.64 -17.08
C SER A 40 -19.99 2.73 -16.61
N ALA A 41 -19.67 1.62 -15.94
CA ALA A 41 -20.66 0.70 -15.34
C ALA A 41 -21.30 1.24 -14.05
N MET A 42 -21.09 2.50 -13.69
CA MET A 42 -21.66 3.12 -12.50
C MET A 42 -23.17 3.25 -12.61
N THR A 43 -23.83 2.36 -11.94
CA THR A 43 -25.29 2.32 -11.87
C THR A 43 -25.83 3.24 -10.75
N SER A 44 -27.15 3.43 -10.76
CA SER A 44 -27.87 4.16 -9.70
C SER A 44 -27.75 3.50 -8.32
N ASN A 45 -27.29 2.24 -8.23
CA ASN A 45 -27.20 1.51 -6.97
C ASN A 45 -25.97 1.94 -6.13
N PRO A 46 -26.17 2.47 -4.89
CA PRO A 46 -25.09 2.91 -4.01
C PRO A 46 -24.04 1.83 -3.72
N PHE A 47 -24.46 0.60 -3.53
CA PHE A 47 -23.56 -0.51 -3.24
C PHE A 47 -22.58 -0.78 -4.40
N LYS A 48 -23.08 -0.76 -5.63
CA LYS A 48 -22.23 -0.95 -6.81
C LYS A 48 -21.20 0.18 -6.97
N ARG A 49 -21.54 1.43 -6.59
CA ARG A 49 -20.61 2.55 -6.61
C ARG A 49 -19.45 2.33 -5.65
N VAL A 50 -19.75 1.91 -4.42
CA VAL A 50 -18.73 1.57 -3.42
C VAL A 50 -17.85 0.42 -3.93
N MET A 51 -18.45 -0.66 -4.42
CA MET A 51 -17.70 -1.81 -4.96
C MET A 51 -16.83 -1.43 -6.17
N THR A 52 -17.29 -0.51 -7.01
CA THR A 52 -16.48 0.05 -8.10
C THR A 52 -15.24 0.78 -7.55
N GLY A 53 -15.42 1.63 -6.54
CA GLY A 53 -14.32 2.33 -5.87
C GLY A 53 -13.32 1.36 -5.23
N VAL A 54 -13.81 0.32 -4.55
CA VAL A 54 -12.97 -0.76 -4.00
C VAL A 54 -12.15 -1.42 -5.11
N GLY A 55 -12.81 -1.85 -6.19
CA GLY A 55 -12.15 -2.56 -7.30
C GLY A 55 -11.11 -1.70 -8.01
N ILE A 56 -11.44 -0.43 -8.31
CA ILE A 56 -10.51 0.49 -8.96
C ILE A 56 -9.29 0.74 -8.07
N THR A 57 -9.50 1.03 -6.79
CA THR A 57 -8.38 1.31 -5.87
C THR A 57 -7.55 0.07 -5.61
N ALA A 58 -8.17 -1.11 -5.52
CA ALA A 58 -7.44 -2.37 -5.44
C ALA A 58 -6.54 -2.62 -6.65
N LEU A 59 -7.00 -2.26 -7.85
CA LEU A 59 -6.23 -2.35 -9.09
C LEU A 59 -5.15 -1.26 -9.18
N ILE A 60 -5.51 0.00 -8.92
CA ILE A 60 -4.58 1.13 -9.01
C ILE A 60 -3.61 1.15 -7.82
N GLN A 61 -3.95 0.54 -6.70
CA GLN A 61 -3.20 0.59 -5.42
C GLN A 61 -2.98 2.02 -4.90
N SER A 62 -3.81 2.98 -5.35
CA SER A 62 -3.73 4.40 -4.97
C SER A 62 -5.12 5.01 -4.88
N SER A 63 -5.57 5.28 -3.65
CA SER A 63 -6.85 5.99 -3.41
C SER A 63 -6.78 7.45 -3.85
N SER A 64 -5.62 8.09 -3.76
CA SER A 64 -5.42 9.46 -4.23
C SER A 64 -5.59 9.56 -5.75
N ALA A 65 -4.97 8.65 -6.51
CA ALA A 65 -5.13 8.60 -7.96
C ALA A 65 -6.60 8.33 -8.35
N THR A 66 -7.27 7.41 -7.66
CA THR A 66 -8.70 7.14 -7.84
C THR A 66 -9.53 8.39 -7.56
N THR A 67 -9.24 9.11 -6.49
CA THR A 67 -9.96 10.35 -6.12
C THR A 67 -9.79 11.43 -7.19
N VAL A 68 -8.56 11.70 -7.65
CA VAL A 68 -8.29 12.69 -8.72
C VAL A 68 -9.02 12.33 -10.01
N MET A 69 -9.03 11.03 -10.37
CA MET A 69 -9.77 10.54 -11.53
C MET A 69 -11.27 10.79 -11.38
N VAL A 70 -11.86 10.48 -10.23
CA VAL A 70 -13.28 10.69 -9.94
C VAL A 70 -13.64 12.17 -9.98
N VAL A 71 -12.81 13.05 -9.39
CA VAL A 71 -13.00 14.51 -9.47
C VAL A 71 -12.98 15.00 -10.92
N SER A 72 -12.05 14.48 -11.72
CA SER A 72 -11.96 14.83 -13.15
C SER A 72 -13.24 14.43 -13.90
N PHE A 73 -13.83 13.27 -13.58
CA PHE A 73 -15.09 12.84 -14.19
C PHE A 73 -16.30 13.67 -13.73
N VAL A 74 -16.34 14.10 -12.49
CA VAL A 74 -17.37 15.04 -12.01
C VAL A 74 -17.26 16.36 -12.75
N ASN A 75 -16.06 16.91 -12.90
CA ASN A 75 -15.82 18.15 -13.63
C ASN A 75 -16.17 18.04 -15.12
N ALA A 76 -15.99 16.87 -15.71
CA ALA A 76 -16.39 16.58 -17.09
C ALA A 76 -17.89 16.30 -17.27
N GLY A 77 -18.69 16.33 -16.18
CA GLY A 77 -20.12 16.02 -16.21
C GLY A 77 -20.44 14.54 -16.44
N LEU A 78 -19.43 13.66 -16.34
CA LEU A 78 -19.58 12.21 -16.55
C LEU A 78 -20.10 11.50 -15.28
N LEU A 79 -19.94 12.12 -14.12
CA LEU A 79 -20.40 11.62 -12.83
C LEU A 79 -21.14 12.71 -12.04
N THR A 80 -22.18 12.31 -11.35
CA THR A 80 -22.82 13.16 -10.33
C THR A 80 -22.02 13.13 -9.03
N LEU A 81 -22.16 14.16 -8.19
CA LEU A 81 -21.52 14.23 -6.88
C LEU A 81 -21.85 13.01 -6.00
N VAL A 82 -23.12 12.56 -6.02
CA VAL A 82 -23.58 11.40 -5.24
C VAL A 82 -22.91 10.10 -5.71
N GLN A 83 -22.65 9.97 -7.01
CA GLN A 83 -21.92 8.82 -7.55
C GLN A 83 -20.44 8.88 -7.13
N ALA A 84 -19.84 10.06 -7.23
CA ALA A 84 -18.46 10.31 -6.83
C ALA A 84 -18.20 9.98 -5.35
N ILE A 85 -19.09 10.43 -4.44
CA ILE A 85 -19.00 10.12 -3.01
C ILE A 85 -18.96 8.59 -2.80
N GLY A 86 -19.87 7.85 -3.44
CA GLY A 86 -19.89 6.39 -3.30
C GLY A 86 -18.60 5.73 -3.76
N VAL A 87 -17.99 6.19 -4.87
CA VAL A 87 -16.72 5.65 -5.36
C VAL A 87 -15.56 6.01 -4.44
N ILE A 88 -15.51 7.25 -3.92
CA ILE A 88 -14.47 7.69 -2.97
C ILE A 88 -14.55 6.89 -1.66
N MET A 89 -15.77 6.63 -1.14
CA MET A 89 -15.94 5.74 0.00
C MET A 89 -15.38 4.34 -0.28
N GLY A 90 -15.65 3.80 -1.47
CA GLY A 90 -15.10 2.54 -1.93
C GLY A 90 -13.57 2.58 -2.07
N ALA A 91 -13.01 3.68 -2.57
CA ALA A 91 -11.57 3.86 -2.72
C ALA A 91 -10.84 3.77 -1.36
N ASN A 92 -11.41 4.36 -0.31
CA ASN A 92 -10.86 4.27 1.04
C ASN A 92 -10.85 2.81 1.56
N ILE A 93 -11.92 2.07 1.30
CA ILE A 93 -11.99 0.64 1.65
C ILE A 93 -10.96 -0.14 0.81
N GLY A 94 -10.83 0.15 -0.49
CA GLY A 94 -9.90 -0.51 -1.40
C GLY A 94 -8.43 -0.41 -0.99
N THR A 95 -8.05 0.67 -0.29
CA THR A 95 -6.69 0.83 0.27
C THR A 95 -6.36 -0.26 1.30
N THR A 96 -7.35 -0.82 2.00
CA THR A 96 -7.12 -1.88 2.98
C THR A 96 -6.62 -3.19 2.35
N ILE A 97 -6.82 -3.39 1.05
CA ILE A 97 -6.30 -4.57 0.33
C ILE A 97 -4.78 -4.64 0.40
N THR A 98 -4.09 -3.49 0.34
CA THR A 98 -2.63 -3.43 0.55
C THR A 98 -2.25 -3.97 1.94
N ALA A 99 -2.99 -3.60 2.99
CA ALA A 99 -2.75 -4.11 4.34
C ALA A 99 -2.96 -5.62 4.44
N TRP A 100 -4.00 -6.15 3.78
CA TRP A 100 -4.25 -7.58 3.71
C TRP A 100 -3.13 -8.31 2.95
N MET A 101 -2.64 -7.76 1.84
CA MET A 101 -1.49 -8.32 1.11
C MET A 101 -0.26 -8.38 2.02
N VAL A 102 0.09 -7.27 2.67
CA VAL A 102 1.24 -7.22 3.59
C VAL A 102 1.07 -8.22 4.75
N SER A 103 -0.11 -8.25 5.37
CA SER A 103 -0.37 -9.10 6.53
C SER A 103 -0.37 -10.59 6.18
N LEU A 104 -1.06 -10.99 5.11
CA LEU A 104 -1.20 -12.40 4.75
C LEU A 104 0.05 -12.93 4.05
N LEU A 105 0.56 -12.20 3.07
CA LEU A 105 1.67 -12.65 2.24
C LEU A 105 3.03 -12.34 2.87
N GLY A 106 3.15 -11.21 3.57
CA GLY A 106 4.40 -10.79 4.18
C GLY A 106 4.68 -11.40 5.56
N PHE A 107 3.63 -11.76 6.33
CA PHE A 107 3.82 -12.26 7.70
C PHE A 107 3.42 -13.73 7.86
N LYS A 108 2.33 -14.19 7.24
CA LYS A 108 1.89 -15.59 7.35
C LYS A 108 2.59 -16.51 6.38
N ALA A 109 2.72 -16.11 5.10
CA ALA A 109 3.25 -16.98 4.05
C ALA A 109 4.74 -16.78 3.76
N ASP A 110 5.35 -15.70 4.31
CA ASP A 110 6.75 -15.31 4.10
C ASP A 110 7.20 -15.38 2.62
N ILE A 111 6.42 -14.72 1.76
CA ILE A 111 6.65 -14.71 0.31
C ILE A 111 7.99 -14.05 -0.06
N SER A 112 8.67 -13.40 0.89
CA SER A 112 9.99 -12.83 0.64
C SER A 112 11.01 -13.85 0.09
N ILE A 113 10.87 -15.12 0.45
CA ILE A 113 11.68 -16.24 -0.09
C ILE A 113 11.48 -16.39 -1.61
N LEU A 114 10.26 -16.18 -2.10
CA LEU A 114 9.94 -16.26 -3.52
C LEU A 114 10.22 -14.95 -4.27
N ALA A 115 10.46 -13.86 -3.56
CA ALA A 115 10.65 -12.55 -4.18
C ALA A 115 11.89 -12.52 -5.10
N VAL A 116 12.99 -13.19 -4.74
CA VAL A 116 14.20 -13.25 -5.58
C VAL A 116 13.97 -14.05 -6.86
N PRO A 117 13.43 -15.29 -6.83
CA PRO A 117 13.05 -16.00 -8.05
C PRO A 117 12.04 -15.25 -8.92
N LEU A 118 11.04 -14.61 -8.31
CA LEU A 118 10.06 -13.80 -9.03
C LEU A 118 10.70 -12.56 -9.69
N MET A 119 11.71 -11.96 -9.06
CA MET A 119 12.47 -10.85 -9.64
C MET A 119 13.11 -11.26 -10.97
N LEU A 120 13.70 -12.46 -11.05
CA LEU A 120 14.28 -12.98 -12.30
C LEU A 120 13.20 -13.12 -13.39
N LEU A 121 12.06 -13.73 -13.06
CA LEU A 121 10.95 -13.87 -14.00
C LEU A 121 10.44 -12.50 -14.46
N GLY A 122 10.23 -11.57 -13.51
CA GLY A 122 9.79 -10.22 -13.82
C GLY A 122 10.76 -9.48 -14.74
N PHE A 123 12.07 -9.62 -14.52
CA PHE A 123 13.11 -9.04 -15.38
C PHE A 123 13.04 -9.59 -16.80
N LEU A 124 12.89 -10.91 -16.96
CA LEU A 124 12.76 -11.53 -18.29
C LEU A 124 11.51 -11.02 -19.03
N PHE A 125 10.37 -10.92 -18.36
CA PHE A 125 9.14 -10.38 -18.94
C PHE A 125 9.25 -8.88 -19.23
N SER A 126 9.91 -8.11 -18.39
CA SER A 126 10.11 -6.66 -18.57
C SER A 126 10.96 -6.31 -19.80
N ASN A 127 11.84 -7.23 -20.21
CA ASN A 127 12.65 -7.08 -21.43
C ASN A 127 11.96 -7.61 -22.71
N SER A 128 10.70 -8.02 -22.63
CA SER A 128 9.93 -8.48 -23.79
C SER A 128 9.63 -7.33 -24.75
N LYS A 129 9.56 -7.65 -26.05
CA LYS A 129 9.10 -6.70 -27.09
C LYS A 129 7.59 -6.47 -27.07
N ASN A 130 6.84 -7.32 -26.38
CA ASN A 130 5.39 -7.22 -26.26
C ASN A 130 5.04 -6.36 -25.05
N ASP A 131 4.30 -5.28 -25.27
CA ASP A 131 3.92 -4.31 -24.22
C ASP A 131 3.14 -4.96 -23.07
N GLN A 132 2.27 -5.93 -23.35
CA GLN A 132 1.55 -6.64 -22.30
C GLN A 132 2.50 -7.45 -21.40
N HIS A 133 3.46 -8.17 -22.01
CA HIS A 133 4.47 -8.91 -21.24
C HIS A 133 5.35 -7.98 -20.42
N LYS A 134 5.76 -6.84 -21.01
CA LYS A 134 6.53 -5.81 -20.31
C LYS A 134 5.77 -5.27 -19.08
N ASN A 135 4.49 -4.97 -19.22
CA ASN A 135 3.66 -4.47 -18.13
C ASN A 135 3.49 -5.52 -17.01
N ILE A 136 3.35 -6.80 -17.38
CA ILE A 136 3.33 -7.92 -16.43
C ILE A 136 4.70 -8.07 -15.75
N GLY A 137 5.79 -7.87 -16.50
CA GLY A 137 7.15 -7.85 -15.97
C GLY A 137 7.33 -6.76 -14.90
N GLU A 138 6.91 -5.53 -15.19
CA GLU A 138 6.92 -4.42 -14.23
C GLU A 138 6.11 -4.75 -12.96
N LEU A 139 4.95 -5.39 -13.11
CA LEU A 139 4.11 -5.82 -11.99
C LEU A 139 4.84 -6.85 -11.11
N ILE A 140 5.46 -7.87 -11.71
CA ILE A 140 6.17 -8.92 -10.99
C ILE A 140 7.43 -8.36 -10.29
N VAL A 141 8.20 -7.51 -10.96
CA VAL A 141 9.36 -6.83 -10.35
C VAL A 141 8.91 -5.95 -9.19
N GLY A 142 7.84 -5.18 -9.38
CA GLY A 142 7.27 -4.33 -8.32
C GLY A 142 6.81 -5.14 -7.11
N PHE A 143 6.13 -6.26 -7.33
CA PHE A 143 5.72 -7.20 -6.29
C PHE A 143 6.94 -7.76 -5.53
N SER A 144 7.97 -8.17 -6.25
CA SER A 144 9.20 -8.70 -5.66
C SER A 144 9.92 -7.66 -4.80
N LEU A 145 10.08 -6.43 -5.30
CA LEU A 145 10.69 -5.32 -4.56
C LEU A 145 9.90 -4.95 -3.31
N LEU A 146 8.56 -4.97 -3.39
CA LEU A 146 7.69 -4.70 -2.25
C LEU A 146 7.96 -5.69 -1.11
N PHE A 147 7.99 -6.98 -1.40
CA PHE A 147 8.20 -8.01 -0.37
C PHE A 147 9.65 -8.09 0.11
N LEU A 148 10.63 -7.82 -0.75
CA LEU A 148 12.03 -7.66 -0.31
C LEU A 148 12.20 -6.45 0.60
N GLY A 149 11.62 -5.30 0.22
CA GLY A 149 11.61 -4.11 1.07
C GLY A 149 10.97 -4.38 2.43
N LEU A 150 9.82 -5.08 2.45
CA LEU A 150 9.15 -5.50 3.67
C LEU A 150 10.03 -6.40 4.55
N SER A 151 10.74 -7.37 3.97
CA SER A 151 11.65 -8.27 4.68
C SER A 151 12.80 -7.49 5.31
N PHE A 152 13.47 -6.64 4.53
CA PHE A 152 14.55 -5.80 5.05
C PHE A 152 14.08 -4.79 6.12
N MET A 153 12.85 -4.27 5.99
CA MET A 153 12.27 -3.44 7.05
C MET A 153 12.11 -4.23 8.34
N LYS A 154 11.59 -5.47 8.29
CA LYS A 154 11.46 -6.34 9.47
C LYS A 154 12.81 -6.60 10.15
N GLU A 155 13.83 -6.91 9.34
CA GLU A 155 15.20 -7.18 9.85
C GLU A 155 15.86 -5.93 10.45
N SER A 156 15.50 -4.75 9.95
CA SER A 156 16.06 -3.46 10.40
C SER A 156 15.41 -2.89 11.65
N VAL A 157 14.18 -3.31 11.97
CA VAL A 157 13.48 -2.88 13.19
C VAL A 157 14.05 -3.64 14.39
N PRO A 158 14.54 -2.96 15.43
CA PRO A 158 15.10 -3.60 16.61
C PRO A 158 14.06 -4.48 17.32
N ASP A 159 14.48 -5.63 17.80
CA ASP A 159 13.65 -6.45 18.67
C ASP A 159 13.41 -5.70 20.01
N LEU A 160 12.15 -5.47 20.34
CA LEU A 160 11.73 -4.81 21.59
C LEU A 160 12.27 -5.47 22.84
N LYS A 161 12.52 -6.77 22.80
CA LYS A 161 13.13 -7.49 23.93
C LYS A 161 14.52 -6.97 24.25
N GLN A 162 15.18 -6.32 23.28
CA GLN A 162 16.51 -5.74 23.43
C GLN A 162 16.50 -4.21 23.67
N THR A 163 15.33 -3.57 23.63
CA THR A 163 15.17 -2.11 23.84
C THR A 163 14.02 -1.81 24.80
N PRO A 164 14.19 -2.13 26.11
CA PRO A 164 13.14 -1.97 27.12
C PRO A 164 12.65 -0.52 27.26
N GLU A 165 13.51 0.46 27.00
CA GLU A 165 13.19 1.90 27.12
C GLU A 165 12.07 2.33 26.14
N VAL A 166 12.06 1.81 24.91
CA VAL A 166 11.02 2.11 23.92
C VAL A 166 9.70 1.45 24.32
N LEU A 167 9.78 0.23 24.86
CA LEU A 167 8.61 -0.49 25.35
C LEU A 167 7.96 0.25 26.53
N GLU A 168 8.77 0.78 27.43
CA GLU A 168 8.31 1.56 28.58
C GLU A 168 7.61 2.85 28.13
N PHE A 169 8.18 3.57 27.15
CA PHE A 169 7.57 4.74 26.57
C PHE A 169 6.21 4.44 25.95
N VAL A 170 6.10 3.40 25.13
CA VAL A 170 4.82 3.00 24.51
C VAL A 170 3.81 2.57 25.58
N ARG A 171 4.22 1.78 26.58
CA ARG A 171 3.36 1.36 27.70
C ARG A 171 2.87 2.52 28.53
N GLN A 172 3.73 3.51 28.79
CA GLN A 172 3.38 4.69 29.56
C GLN A 172 2.24 5.49 28.90
N TRP A 173 2.18 5.51 27.57
CA TRP A 173 1.16 6.23 26.82
C TRP A 173 -0.02 5.35 26.39
N ALA A 174 0.12 4.04 26.33
CA ALA A 174 -0.92 3.10 25.89
C ALA A 174 -2.05 2.88 26.92
N GLY A 175 -1.86 3.22 28.20
CA GLY A 175 -2.80 2.92 29.29
C GLY A 175 -3.88 3.97 29.56
N HIS A 176 -3.94 5.09 28.82
CA HIS A 176 -4.74 6.27 29.16
C HIS A 176 -6.10 6.38 28.40
N GLY A 177 -6.64 5.25 27.92
CA GLY A 177 -7.95 5.20 27.28
C GLY A 177 -8.05 6.12 26.03
N PHE A 178 -9.01 7.05 26.05
CA PHE A 178 -9.26 7.97 24.92
C PHE A 178 -8.02 8.81 24.54
N TRP A 179 -7.23 9.27 25.48
CA TRP A 179 -6.04 10.07 25.22
C TRP A 179 -4.96 9.28 24.50
N SER A 180 -4.79 7.99 24.81
CA SER A 180 -3.88 7.13 24.05
C SER A 180 -4.27 7.06 22.59
N VAL A 181 -5.56 6.88 22.28
CA VAL A 181 -6.07 6.85 20.92
C VAL A 181 -5.75 8.15 20.18
N MET A 182 -5.93 9.30 20.83
CA MET A 182 -5.65 10.62 20.25
C MET A 182 -4.17 10.81 19.96
N ILE A 183 -3.29 10.38 20.86
CA ILE A 183 -1.83 10.47 20.68
C ILE A 183 -1.38 9.60 19.51
N PHE A 184 -1.78 8.33 19.47
CA PHE A 184 -1.38 7.44 18.37
C PHE A 184 -2.02 7.82 17.04
N LEU A 185 -3.23 8.38 17.03
CA LEU A 185 -3.83 8.99 15.86
C LEU A 185 -2.98 10.16 15.35
N GLY A 186 -2.54 11.04 16.26
CA GLY A 186 -1.63 12.15 15.94
C GLY A 186 -0.30 11.67 15.33
N VAL A 187 0.32 10.68 15.95
CA VAL A 187 1.57 10.06 15.44
C VAL A 187 1.36 9.49 14.05
N GLY A 188 0.30 8.70 13.83
CA GLY A 188 -0.01 8.12 12.52
C GLY A 188 -0.29 9.19 11.46
N THR A 189 -0.96 10.27 11.83
CA THR A 189 -1.22 11.42 10.94
C THR A 189 0.08 12.10 10.53
N ILE A 190 0.95 12.42 11.49
CA ILE A 190 2.25 13.06 11.23
C ILE A 190 3.11 12.15 10.35
N LEU A 191 3.17 10.86 10.67
CA LEU A 191 3.94 9.89 9.90
C LEU A 191 3.45 9.82 8.44
N THR A 192 2.12 9.79 8.25
CA THR A 192 1.53 9.78 6.91
C THR A 192 1.81 11.08 6.14
N LEU A 193 1.79 12.23 6.82
CA LEU A 193 2.15 13.52 6.20
C LEU A 193 3.61 13.56 5.76
N ILE A 194 4.52 13.00 6.55
CA ILE A 194 5.95 12.95 6.22
C ILE A 194 6.20 11.98 5.06
N LEU A 195 5.63 10.78 5.12
CA LEU A 195 5.84 9.73 4.13
C LEU A 195 5.04 9.95 2.84
N GLN A 196 4.04 10.83 2.87
CA GLN A 196 3.09 11.05 1.77
C GLN A 196 2.41 9.75 1.28
N SER A 197 2.35 8.73 2.14
CA SER A 197 1.85 7.40 1.81
C SER A 197 1.20 6.73 3.01
N SER A 198 -0.13 6.59 2.97
CA SER A 198 -0.88 5.86 4.00
C SER A 198 -0.54 4.36 3.98
N SER A 199 -0.26 3.79 2.82
CA SER A 199 0.13 2.39 2.69
C SER A 199 1.49 2.10 3.34
N ALA A 200 2.45 3.04 3.23
CA ALA A 200 3.75 2.92 3.92
C ALA A 200 3.58 3.01 5.45
N THR A 201 2.79 3.98 5.93
CA THR A 201 2.49 4.12 7.35
C THR A 201 1.82 2.84 7.89
N MET A 202 0.89 2.29 7.14
CA MET A 202 0.20 1.04 7.50
C MET A 202 1.17 -0.15 7.53
N ALA A 203 2.08 -0.27 6.56
CA ALA A 203 3.09 -1.34 6.54
C ALA A 203 4.02 -1.25 7.75
N ILE A 204 4.51 -0.06 8.09
CA ILE A 204 5.34 0.16 9.29
C ILE A 204 4.56 -0.25 10.55
N THR A 205 3.33 0.20 10.70
CA THR A 205 2.48 -0.14 11.85
C THR A 205 2.25 -1.65 11.97
N LEU A 206 2.00 -2.35 10.84
CA LEU A 206 1.84 -3.80 10.82
C LEU A 206 3.14 -4.54 11.17
N ILE A 207 4.31 -4.04 10.74
CA ILE A 207 5.61 -4.59 11.13
C ILE A 207 5.79 -4.44 12.64
N MET A 208 5.58 -3.25 13.19
CA MET A 208 5.68 -3.00 14.62
C MET A 208 4.75 -3.95 15.41
N LEU A 209 3.50 -4.06 14.98
CA LEU A 209 2.53 -4.99 15.58
C LEU A 209 3.00 -6.46 15.49
N SER A 210 3.58 -6.88 14.36
CA SER A 210 4.07 -8.27 14.19
C SER A 210 5.27 -8.60 15.09
N MET A 211 6.00 -7.57 15.53
CA MET A 211 7.14 -7.67 16.44
C MET A 211 6.74 -7.49 17.92
N GLY A 212 5.44 -7.26 18.20
CA GLY A 212 4.91 -7.11 19.55
C GLY A 212 4.97 -5.71 20.12
N TRP A 213 5.05 -4.72 19.24
CA TRP A 213 5.00 -3.27 19.62
C TRP A 213 3.58 -2.81 19.90
#